data_5a5ae521124e6f61f582236976e3fd53
#
_entry.id   5a5ae521124e6f61f582236976e3fd53
#
_cell.length_a   1.000
_cell.length_b   1.000
_cell.length_c   1.000
_cell.angle_alpha   90.00
_cell.angle_beta   90.00
_cell.angle_gamma   90.00
#
_symmetry.space_group_name_H-M   'P 1'
#
loop_
_entity.id
_entity.type
_entity.pdbx_description
1 polymer ?
#
loop_
_entity_poly.entity_id
_entity_poly.type
_entity_poly.pdbx_seq_one_letter_code
_entity_poly.pdbx_strand_id
1 'polypeptide(L)'
;NKPRLTIVGPEAPLCAGLADRFAAAGLPVFDPNQAAAQLEGSKVFAKDVMEKAGVPTAASASFTEAAAARAHVRRSRFPLVIKADGLAAGKGVYICSSAPEAESALDEIMVRGVFGASGKQVLIEECLEGPEASILALVDGERVVLLSSAQDHKRIFDGDRGPNTGGMGAYSPAPVVTDELWPVIRSQVFDRTLAELRRRGITYRGVMYAGLMLTAQGPKVLEFNCRFGDPETQAILARWEGDLLPALEACAAGALREEHVRWKRAAAVCV
;
A
#
# COMPACT_ATOMS: atom_id res chain seq x y z
N ASN A 1 4.79 -0.84 33.71
CA ASN A 1 3.46 -0.89 33.10
C ASN A 1 3.54 -1.74 31.83
N LYS A 2 2.66 -2.74 31.70
CA LYS A 2 2.51 -3.48 30.44
C LYS A 2 1.57 -2.69 29.51
N PRO A 3 1.92 -2.47 28.24
CA PRO A 3 1.00 -1.86 27.31
C PRO A 3 -0.22 -2.77 27.11
N ARG A 4 -1.40 -2.20 26.94
CA ARG A 4 -2.64 -2.92 26.67
C ARG A 4 -2.69 -3.41 25.22
N LEU A 5 -2.17 -2.64 24.31
CA LEU A 5 -2.00 -2.95 22.90
C LEU A 5 -0.78 -2.21 22.36
N THR A 6 -0.06 -2.83 21.44
CA THR A 6 1.04 -2.18 20.72
C THR A 6 0.64 -2.01 19.25
N ILE A 7 0.93 -0.83 18.71
CA ILE A 7 0.76 -0.49 17.30
C ILE A 7 2.12 -0.06 16.77
N VAL A 8 2.56 -0.66 15.68
CA VAL A 8 3.85 -0.36 15.05
C VAL A 8 3.64 0.58 13.87
N GLY A 9 4.11 1.82 13.98
CA GLY A 9 3.93 2.84 12.95
C GLY A 9 4.72 2.57 11.67
N PRO A 10 6.04 2.29 11.75
CA PRO A 10 6.86 2.14 10.54
C PRO A 10 6.85 0.69 10.00
N GLU A 11 6.99 0.56 8.69
CA GLU A 11 6.97 -0.71 7.96
C GLU A 11 8.21 -1.59 8.19
N ALA A 12 9.38 -0.97 8.37
CA ALA A 12 10.64 -1.72 8.48
C ALA A 12 10.67 -2.70 9.65
N PRO A 13 10.25 -2.35 10.89
CA PRO A 13 10.12 -3.30 11.99
C PRO A 13 9.09 -4.41 11.72
N LEU A 14 8.00 -4.12 11.01
CA LEU A 14 7.00 -5.13 10.64
C LEU A 14 7.60 -6.17 9.68
N CYS A 15 8.27 -5.70 8.63
CA CYS A 15 8.99 -6.58 7.70
C CYS A 15 10.12 -7.38 8.38
N ALA A 16 10.67 -6.86 9.48
CA ALA A 16 11.67 -7.56 10.31
C ALA A 16 11.06 -8.52 11.35
N GLY A 17 9.72 -8.69 11.38
CA GLY A 17 9.04 -9.64 12.25
C GLY A 17 8.83 -9.16 13.69
N LEU A 18 8.68 -7.87 13.92
CA LEU A 18 8.44 -7.33 15.26
C LEU A 18 7.13 -7.86 15.85
N ALA A 19 6.05 -7.92 15.04
CA ALA A 19 4.76 -8.45 15.47
C ALA A 19 4.84 -9.93 15.90
N ASP A 20 5.63 -10.74 15.18
CA ASP A 20 5.86 -12.14 15.53
C ASP A 20 6.56 -12.27 16.91
N ARG A 21 7.52 -11.40 17.18
CA ARG A 21 8.22 -11.38 18.50
C ARG A 21 7.29 -10.97 19.63
N PHE A 22 6.40 -10.01 19.41
CA PHE A 22 5.39 -9.62 20.39
C PHE A 22 4.42 -10.76 20.67
N ALA A 23 3.93 -11.42 19.62
CA ALA A 23 3.04 -12.57 19.74
C ALA A 23 3.73 -13.73 20.51
N ALA A 24 4.99 -14.05 20.21
CA ALA A 24 5.78 -15.06 20.90
C ALA A 24 6.00 -14.72 22.38
N ALA A 25 6.07 -13.43 22.73
CA ALA A 25 6.19 -12.95 24.11
C ALA A 25 4.83 -12.84 24.82
N GLY A 26 3.72 -13.19 24.18
CA GLY A 26 2.37 -13.05 24.73
C GLY A 26 1.94 -11.60 24.94
N LEU A 27 2.50 -10.67 24.15
CA LEU A 27 2.19 -9.25 24.20
C LEU A 27 1.20 -8.91 23.08
N PRO A 28 0.08 -8.23 23.40
CA PRO A 28 -0.89 -7.83 22.38
C PRO A 28 -0.29 -6.86 21.36
N VAL A 29 -0.45 -7.18 20.08
CA VAL A 29 0.01 -6.35 18.95
C VAL A 29 -1.09 -6.28 17.90
N PHE A 30 -1.30 -5.08 17.38
CA PHE A 30 -2.24 -4.81 16.27
C PHE A 30 -1.40 -4.56 15.02
N ASP A 31 -0.89 -5.59 14.40
CA ASP A 31 -0.14 -5.41 13.15
C ASP A 31 0.08 -6.76 12.46
N PRO A 32 0.34 -6.75 11.15
CA PRO A 32 0.61 -7.97 10.41
C PRO A 32 1.93 -8.61 10.86
N ASN A 33 1.96 -9.94 10.81
CA ASN A 33 3.19 -10.70 11.00
C ASN A 33 4.16 -10.50 9.82
N GLN A 34 5.40 -10.98 9.96
CA GLN A 34 6.44 -10.81 8.95
C GLN A 34 6.02 -11.28 7.56
N ALA A 35 5.32 -12.41 7.46
CA ALA A 35 4.86 -12.97 6.18
C ALA A 35 3.81 -12.07 5.51
N ALA A 36 2.87 -11.54 6.29
CA ALA A 36 1.83 -10.63 5.81
C ALA A 36 2.40 -9.24 5.45
N ALA A 37 3.38 -8.76 6.21
CA ALA A 37 4.08 -7.49 5.96
C ALA A 37 4.87 -7.48 4.63
N GLN A 38 5.10 -8.65 4.01
CA GLN A 38 5.70 -8.71 2.68
C GLN A 38 4.83 -8.05 1.59
N LEU A 39 3.55 -7.82 1.81
CA LEU A 39 2.74 -7.01 0.88
C LEU A 39 3.27 -5.59 0.69
N GLU A 40 3.94 -5.01 1.70
CA GLU A 40 4.66 -3.73 1.60
C GLU A 40 6.16 -3.96 1.39
N GLY A 41 6.71 -4.99 2.05
CA GLY A 41 8.14 -5.29 2.07
C GLY A 41 8.71 -5.73 0.72
N SER A 42 7.88 -6.29 -0.18
CA SER A 42 8.29 -6.70 -1.53
C SER A 42 7.18 -6.39 -2.53
N LYS A 43 7.47 -5.50 -3.46
CA LYS A 43 6.55 -5.15 -4.57
C LYS A 43 6.33 -6.33 -5.51
N VAL A 44 7.35 -7.15 -5.69
CA VAL A 44 7.27 -8.38 -6.51
C VAL A 44 6.36 -9.41 -5.82
N PHE A 45 6.47 -9.59 -4.50
CA PHE A 45 5.56 -10.45 -3.75
C PHE A 45 4.11 -9.92 -3.84
N ALA A 46 3.91 -8.63 -3.61
CA ALA A 46 2.57 -8.01 -3.72
C ALA A 46 1.98 -8.20 -5.12
N LYS A 47 2.80 -8.05 -6.16
CA LYS A 47 2.37 -8.24 -7.54
C LYS A 47 1.97 -9.70 -7.81
N ASP A 48 2.76 -10.68 -7.35
CA ASP A 48 2.42 -12.09 -7.49
C ASP A 48 1.12 -12.45 -6.73
N VAL A 49 0.90 -11.86 -5.54
CA VAL A 49 -0.37 -12.00 -4.81
C VAL A 49 -1.52 -11.43 -5.64
N MET A 50 -1.39 -10.22 -6.16
CA MET A 50 -2.43 -9.57 -6.96
C MET A 50 -2.77 -10.36 -8.24
N GLU A 51 -1.78 -10.80 -8.98
CA GLU A 51 -1.96 -11.59 -10.20
C GLU A 51 -2.66 -12.91 -9.92
N LYS A 52 -2.24 -13.65 -8.90
CA LYS A 52 -2.85 -14.94 -8.52
C LYS A 52 -4.28 -14.79 -7.99
N ALA A 53 -4.57 -13.68 -7.32
CA ALA A 53 -5.89 -13.34 -6.81
C ALA A 53 -6.82 -12.74 -7.88
N GLY A 54 -6.30 -12.34 -9.03
CA GLY A 54 -7.05 -11.58 -10.03
C GLY A 54 -7.42 -10.16 -9.56
N VAL A 55 -6.60 -9.57 -8.67
CA VAL A 55 -6.74 -8.18 -8.24
C VAL A 55 -6.33 -7.25 -9.38
N PRO A 56 -7.16 -6.27 -9.77
CA PRO A 56 -6.79 -5.32 -10.81
C PRO A 56 -5.55 -4.50 -10.42
N THR A 57 -4.53 -4.53 -11.26
CA THR A 57 -3.27 -3.80 -11.08
C THR A 57 -2.62 -3.57 -12.44
N ALA A 58 -1.55 -2.76 -12.48
CA ALA A 58 -0.78 -2.54 -13.70
C ALA A 58 -0.15 -3.82 -14.23
N ALA A 59 -0.15 -4.01 -15.54
CA ALA A 59 0.63 -5.07 -16.18
C ALA A 59 2.11 -4.87 -15.87
N SER A 60 2.82 -5.95 -15.53
CA SER A 60 4.19 -5.83 -15.02
C SER A 60 5.10 -6.98 -15.41
N ALA A 61 6.41 -6.74 -15.30
CA ALA A 61 7.43 -7.77 -15.37
C ALA A 61 8.54 -7.45 -14.34
N SER A 62 9.08 -8.48 -13.70
CA SER A 62 10.16 -8.36 -12.72
C SER A 62 11.49 -8.87 -13.26
N PHE A 63 12.60 -8.24 -12.86
CA PHE A 63 13.93 -8.56 -13.34
C PHE A 63 14.96 -8.51 -12.22
N THR A 64 15.82 -9.52 -12.15
CA THR A 64 17.00 -9.56 -11.29
C THR A 64 18.29 -9.20 -12.04
N GLU A 65 18.23 -9.22 -13.40
CA GLU A 65 19.36 -8.91 -14.26
C GLU A 65 19.13 -7.61 -15.04
N ALA A 66 20.05 -6.65 -14.88
CA ALA A 66 19.94 -5.34 -15.52
C ALA A 66 19.90 -5.44 -17.08
N ALA A 67 20.63 -6.39 -17.67
CA ALA A 67 20.59 -6.59 -19.10
C ALA A 67 19.22 -7.02 -19.60
N ALA A 68 18.53 -7.90 -18.87
CA ALA A 68 17.18 -8.36 -19.20
C ALA A 68 16.15 -7.23 -19.02
N ALA A 69 16.26 -6.43 -17.93
CA ALA A 69 15.43 -5.26 -17.69
C ALA A 69 15.56 -4.23 -18.83
N ARG A 70 16.78 -3.91 -19.27
CA ARG A 70 17.05 -2.99 -20.40
C ARG A 70 16.48 -3.55 -21.72
N ALA A 71 16.63 -4.87 -21.99
CA ALA A 71 16.06 -5.48 -23.17
C ALA A 71 14.51 -5.42 -23.17
N HIS A 72 13.88 -5.48 -22.01
CA HIS A 72 12.43 -5.29 -21.85
C HIS A 72 12.05 -3.83 -22.14
N VAL A 73 12.71 -2.86 -21.52
CA VAL A 73 12.47 -1.40 -21.70
C VAL A 73 12.53 -1.00 -23.17
N ARG A 74 13.51 -1.50 -23.92
CA ARG A 74 13.68 -1.17 -25.37
C ARG A 74 12.52 -1.61 -26.26
N ARG A 75 11.68 -2.54 -25.77
CA ARG A 75 10.49 -3.07 -26.48
C ARG A 75 9.19 -2.55 -25.90
N SER A 76 9.27 -1.82 -24.81
CA SER A 76 8.09 -1.32 -24.10
C SER A 76 7.57 -0.02 -24.71
N ARG A 77 6.29 0.27 -24.44
CA ARG A 77 5.69 1.58 -24.71
C ARG A 77 5.92 2.50 -23.53
N PHE A 78 5.99 3.79 -23.78
CA PHE A 78 6.13 4.82 -22.76
C PHE A 78 4.85 5.64 -22.63
N PRO A 79 4.56 6.23 -21.45
CA PRO A 79 5.35 6.13 -20.22
C PRO A 79 5.28 4.75 -19.54
N LEU A 80 6.31 4.40 -18.76
CA LEU A 80 6.34 3.22 -17.91
C LEU A 80 6.85 3.58 -16.51
N VAL A 81 6.63 2.68 -15.54
CA VAL A 81 7.07 2.86 -14.17
C VAL A 81 8.09 1.78 -13.80
N ILE A 82 9.23 2.20 -13.25
CA ILE A 82 10.25 1.29 -12.71
C ILE A 82 10.28 1.44 -11.20
N LYS A 83 10.15 0.32 -10.49
CA LYS A 83 10.13 0.28 -9.03
C LYS A 83 11.24 -0.65 -8.53
N ALA A 84 12.06 -0.16 -7.58
CA ALA A 84 12.95 -1.03 -6.82
C ALA A 84 12.11 -1.97 -5.94
N ASP A 85 12.46 -3.27 -5.86
CA ASP A 85 11.80 -4.21 -4.97
C ASP A 85 12.26 -4.00 -3.52
N GLY A 86 11.29 -3.91 -2.59
CA GLY A 86 11.57 -3.69 -1.18
C GLY A 86 11.30 -2.26 -0.72
N LEU A 87 11.67 -2.02 0.54
CA LEU A 87 11.48 -0.72 1.19
C LEU A 87 12.50 0.29 0.65
N ALA A 88 12.00 1.38 0.06
CA ALA A 88 12.82 2.46 -0.51
C ALA A 88 12.34 3.85 -0.06
N ALA A 89 11.58 3.93 1.04
CA ALA A 89 11.04 5.18 1.61
C ALA A 89 10.35 6.08 0.56
N GLY A 90 9.58 5.49 -0.35
CA GLY A 90 8.87 6.20 -1.42
C GLY A 90 9.77 6.71 -2.57
N LYS A 91 11.09 6.55 -2.48
CA LYS A 91 12.05 7.10 -3.46
C LYS A 91 12.45 6.13 -4.58
N GLY A 92 12.09 4.85 -4.45
CA GLY A 92 12.44 3.81 -5.42
C GLY A 92 11.45 3.65 -6.56
N VAL A 93 10.67 4.67 -6.92
CA VAL A 93 9.66 4.66 -7.99
C VAL A 93 9.99 5.75 -9.01
N TYR A 94 10.18 5.34 -10.26
CA TYR A 94 10.54 6.20 -11.37
C TYR A 94 9.47 6.11 -12.46
N ILE A 95 8.82 7.23 -12.77
CA ILE A 95 7.95 7.36 -13.94
C ILE A 95 8.85 7.82 -15.09
N CYS A 96 8.98 6.98 -16.11
CA CYS A 96 9.87 7.21 -17.23
C CYS A 96 9.06 7.47 -18.50
N SER A 97 9.26 8.62 -19.09
CA SER A 97 8.60 9.05 -20.33
C SER A 97 9.37 8.63 -21.59
N SER A 98 10.60 8.13 -21.42
CA SER A 98 11.50 7.77 -22.51
C SER A 98 12.45 6.62 -22.13
N ALA A 99 13.00 5.96 -23.14
CA ALA A 99 13.99 4.89 -22.94
C ALA A 99 15.28 5.39 -22.24
N PRO A 100 15.84 6.58 -22.53
CA PRO A 100 16.98 7.09 -21.78
C PRO A 100 16.69 7.30 -20.28
N GLU A 101 15.50 7.81 -19.92
CA GLU A 101 15.10 7.96 -18.52
C GLU A 101 14.99 6.60 -17.82
N ALA A 102 14.38 5.61 -18.49
CA ALA A 102 14.25 4.26 -17.96
C ALA A 102 15.60 3.57 -17.80
N GLU A 103 16.53 3.73 -18.76
CA GLU A 103 17.88 3.20 -18.65
C GLU A 103 18.65 3.85 -17.50
N SER A 104 18.49 5.17 -17.28
CA SER A 104 19.08 5.88 -16.14
C SER A 104 18.55 5.37 -14.81
N ALA A 105 17.22 5.15 -14.71
CA ALA A 105 16.59 4.58 -13.51
C ALA A 105 17.11 3.16 -13.21
N LEU A 106 17.24 2.31 -14.23
CA LEU A 106 17.82 0.96 -14.07
C LEU A 106 19.29 1.03 -13.63
N ASP A 107 20.06 2.00 -14.12
CA ASP A 107 21.44 2.21 -13.67
C ASP A 107 21.51 2.58 -12.20
N GLU A 108 20.66 3.51 -11.77
CA GLU A 108 20.60 3.91 -10.36
C GLU A 108 20.25 2.76 -9.44
N ILE A 109 19.20 2.01 -9.80
CA ILE A 109 18.67 0.94 -8.95
C ILE A 109 19.60 -0.27 -8.96
N MET A 110 19.89 -0.82 -10.15
CA MET A 110 20.50 -2.15 -10.28
C MET A 110 22.03 -2.13 -10.40
N VAL A 111 22.61 -1.06 -10.97
CA VAL A 111 24.07 -0.99 -11.23
C VAL A 111 24.76 -0.23 -10.11
N ARG A 112 24.31 0.99 -9.81
CA ARG A 112 24.87 1.81 -8.72
C ARG A 112 24.38 1.37 -7.34
N GLY A 113 23.25 0.64 -7.28
CA GLY A 113 22.74 0.06 -6.04
C GLY A 113 22.34 1.08 -4.97
N VAL A 114 21.81 2.25 -5.37
CA VAL A 114 21.47 3.35 -4.45
C VAL A 114 20.45 2.97 -3.38
N PHE A 115 19.70 1.90 -3.59
CA PHE A 115 18.72 1.34 -2.63
C PHE A 115 19.23 0.07 -1.93
N GLY A 116 20.52 -0.26 -2.03
CA GLY A 116 21.10 -1.43 -1.37
C GLY A 116 20.39 -2.73 -1.78
N ALA A 117 19.95 -3.51 -0.79
CA ALA A 117 19.28 -4.80 -1.03
C ALA A 117 17.98 -4.67 -1.85
N SER A 118 17.24 -3.56 -1.69
CA SER A 118 16.01 -3.28 -2.44
C SER A 118 16.23 -3.04 -3.94
N GLY A 119 17.47 -2.72 -4.36
CA GLY A 119 17.82 -2.54 -5.76
C GLY A 119 18.25 -3.80 -6.50
N LYS A 120 18.30 -4.96 -5.83
CA LYS A 120 18.69 -6.23 -6.47
C LYS A 120 17.65 -6.75 -7.46
N GLN A 121 16.41 -6.33 -7.33
CA GLN A 121 15.32 -6.68 -8.23
C GLN A 121 14.51 -5.43 -8.55
N VAL A 122 14.00 -5.35 -9.77
CA VAL A 122 13.12 -4.28 -10.22
C VAL A 122 11.83 -4.84 -10.75
N LEU A 123 10.77 -4.06 -10.58
CA LEU A 123 9.47 -4.25 -11.22
C LEU A 123 9.29 -3.15 -12.26
N ILE A 124 8.94 -3.51 -13.49
CA ILE A 124 8.62 -2.59 -14.57
C ILE A 124 7.14 -2.74 -14.88
N GLU A 125 6.40 -1.64 -14.85
CA GLU A 125 4.95 -1.61 -14.99
C GLU A 125 4.50 -0.65 -16.09
N GLU A 126 3.30 -0.92 -16.66
CA GLU A 126 2.58 0.11 -17.40
C GLU A 126 2.31 1.32 -16.50
N CYS A 127 2.37 2.52 -17.06
CA CYS A 127 1.97 3.73 -16.34
C CYS A 127 0.46 3.85 -16.38
N LEU A 128 -0.18 3.78 -15.21
CA LEU A 128 -1.62 3.97 -15.08
C LEU A 128 -1.97 5.46 -15.08
N GLU A 129 -3.15 5.78 -15.59
CA GLU A 129 -3.70 7.15 -15.65
C GLU A 129 -5.03 7.24 -14.92
N GLY A 130 -5.22 8.29 -14.14
CA GLY A 130 -6.42 8.57 -13.36
C GLY A 130 -6.11 9.34 -12.08
N PRO A 131 -7.12 9.68 -11.29
CA PRO A 131 -6.89 10.20 -9.93
C PRO A 131 -6.47 9.07 -8.98
N GLU A 132 -5.56 9.39 -8.07
CA GLU A 132 -5.17 8.49 -6.98
C GLU A 132 -6.19 8.55 -5.84
N ALA A 133 -6.32 7.45 -5.11
CA ALA A 133 -7.09 7.37 -3.89
C ALA A 133 -6.45 6.38 -2.92
N SER A 134 -6.51 6.70 -1.63
CA SER A 134 -6.00 5.89 -0.53
C SER A 134 -7.18 5.24 0.20
N ILE A 135 -7.22 3.92 0.22
CA ILE A 135 -8.22 3.15 0.93
C ILE A 135 -7.53 2.28 1.98
N LEU A 136 -7.85 2.57 3.24
CA LEU A 136 -7.39 1.79 4.37
C LEU A 136 -8.50 0.86 4.85
N ALA A 137 -8.13 -0.29 5.38
CA ALA A 137 -9.04 -1.24 6.00
C ALA A 137 -8.44 -1.80 7.28
N LEU A 138 -9.28 -2.06 8.27
CA LEU A 138 -8.94 -2.94 9.39
C LEU A 138 -9.22 -4.39 8.95
N VAL A 139 -8.27 -5.28 9.21
CA VAL A 139 -8.36 -6.69 8.84
C VAL A 139 -8.02 -7.56 10.07
N ASP A 140 -8.90 -8.50 10.42
CA ASP A 140 -8.76 -9.35 11.61
C ASP A 140 -8.33 -10.80 11.32
N GLY A 141 -7.94 -11.08 10.09
CA GLY A 141 -7.63 -12.41 9.58
C GLY A 141 -8.73 -12.98 8.68
N GLU A 142 -9.97 -12.68 8.97
CA GLU A 142 -11.13 -13.15 8.21
C GLU A 142 -11.96 -12.03 7.61
N ARG A 143 -12.16 -10.96 8.40
CA ARG A 143 -13.03 -9.84 8.07
C ARG A 143 -12.21 -8.62 7.63
N VAL A 144 -12.81 -7.86 6.74
CA VAL A 144 -12.31 -6.58 6.28
C VAL A 144 -13.36 -5.51 6.60
N VAL A 145 -12.96 -4.47 7.32
CA VAL A 145 -13.79 -3.28 7.53
C VAL A 145 -13.09 -2.09 6.91
N LEU A 146 -13.67 -1.56 5.83
CA LEU A 146 -13.10 -0.42 5.12
C LEU A 146 -13.22 0.84 5.96
N LEU A 147 -12.15 1.63 5.99
CA LEU A 147 -12.13 2.96 6.58
C LEU A 147 -12.57 4.00 5.57
N SER A 148 -12.74 5.25 6.02
CA SER A 148 -13.04 6.34 5.11
C SER A 148 -11.92 6.53 4.09
N SER A 149 -12.28 6.85 2.84
CA SER A 149 -11.31 7.17 1.81
C SER A 149 -10.49 8.41 2.15
N ALA A 150 -9.26 8.46 1.68
CA ALA A 150 -8.44 9.65 1.69
C ALA A 150 -7.79 9.86 0.33
N GLN A 151 -7.31 11.05 0.09
CA GLN A 151 -6.47 11.38 -1.05
C GLN A 151 -5.31 12.23 -0.56
N ASP A 152 -4.10 11.76 -0.79
CA ASP A 152 -2.87 12.48 -0.49
C ASP A 152 -2.38 13.27 -1.71
N HIS A 153 -1.58 14.29 -1.43
CA HIS A 153 -0.91 15.10 -2.44
C HIS A 153 0.60 14.97 -2.25
N LYS A 154 1.24 14.25 -3.17
CA LYS A 154 2.66 13.90 -3.07
C LYS A 154 3.57 14.91 -3.74
N ARG A 155 3.07 15.63 -4.77
CA ARG A 155 3.90 16.55 -5.54
C ARG A 155 4.09 17.88 -4.83
N ILE A 156 5.32 18.43 -4.91
CA ILE A 156 5.74 19.59 -4.11
C ILE A 156 5.17 20.92 -4.60
N PHE A 157 4.76 21.03 -5.87
CA PHE A 157 4.29 22.29 -6.45
C PHE A 157 2.79 22.27 -6.74
N ASP A 158 2.20 23.46 -6.81
CA ASP A 158 0.80 23.67 -7.16
C ASP A 158 0.41 22.99 -8.48
N GLY A 159 -0.83 22.53 -8.56
CA GLY A 159 -1.35 21.84 -9.74
C GLY A 159 -0.79 20.43 -9.93
N ASP A 160 -0.41 19.77 -8.86
CA ASP A 160 0.14 18.40 -8.83
C ASP A 160 1.38 18.26 -9.73
N ARG A 161 2.36 19.15 -9.53
CA ARG A 161 3.58 19.24 -10.33
C ARG A 161 4.83 19.06 -9.47
N GLY A 162 5.95 18.77 -10.15
CA GLY A 162 7.26 18.61 -9.52
C GLY A 162 7.53 17.20 -9.01
N PRO A 163 8.63 17.01 -8.26
CA PRO A 163 8.98 15.71 -7.70
C PRO A 163 8.00 15.28 -6.60
N ASN A 164 7.87 13.97 -6.42
CA ASN A 164 7.14 13.40 -5.29
C ASN A 164 7.87 13.66 -3.98
N THR A 165 7.08 13.84 -2.93
CA THR A 165 7.51 13.93 -1.53
C THR A 165 6.96 12.73 -0.73
N GLY A 166 7.16 12.72 0.58
CA GLY A 166 6.49 11.78 1.49
C GLY A 166 5.01 12.08 1.72
N GLY A 167 4.50 13.18 1.17
CA GLY A 167 3.13 13.68 1.32
C GLY A 167 3.13 15.13 1.78
N MET A 168 2.42 15.99 1.03
CA MET A 168 2.25 17.42 1.37
C MET A 168 1.01 17.64 2.25
N GLY A 169 0.12 16.67 2.27
CA GLY A 169 -1.12 16.69 3.02
C GLY A 169 -2.12 15.70 2.42
N ALA A 170 -3.21 15.49 3.15
CA ALA A 170 -4.30 14.64 2.71
C ALA A 170 -5.65 15.20 3.15
N TYR A 171 -6.71 14.78 2.48
CA TYR A 171 -8.08 15.03 2.92
C TYR A 171 -8.92 13.74 2.91
N SER A 172 -9.97 13.73 3.72
CA SER A 172 -10.93 12.63 3.85
C SER A 172 -12.35 13.20 4.05
N PRO A 173 -13.41 12.67 3.38
CA PRO A 173 -13.35 11.61 2.38
C PRO A 173 -12.78 12.13 1.06
N ALA A 174 -12.29 11.22 0.20
CA ALA A 174 -11.86 11.54 -1.15
C ALA A 174 -13.07 11.59 -2.09
N PRO A 175 -13.41 12.75 -2.71
CA PRO A 175 -14.59 12.87 -3.57
C PRO A 175 -14.54 11.98 -4.82
N VAL A 176 -13.34 11.58 -5.24
CA VAL A 176 -13.14 10.69 -6.40
C VAL A 176 -13.58 9.25 -6.13
N VAL A 177 -13.79 8.88 -4.87
CA VAL A 177 -14.30 7.56 -4.47
C VAL A 177 -15.80 7.67 -4.27
N THR A 178 -16.57 7.38 -5.33
CA THR A 178 -18.04 7.41 -5.31
C THR A 178 -18.63 6.19 -4.59
N ASP A 179 -19.91 6.25 -4.25
CA ASP A 179 -20.60 5.16 -3.55
C ASP A 179 -20.58 3.84 -4.34
N GLU A 180 -20.62 3.92 -5.67
CA GLU A 180 -20.58 2.76 -6.56
C GLU A 180 -19.23 2.04 -6.56
N LEU A 181 -18.15 2.75 -6.21
CA LEU A 181 -16.80 2.16 -6.17
C LEU A 181 -16.55 1.32 -4.93
N TRP A 182 -17.22 1.59 -3.80
CA TRP A 182 -16.98 0.88 -2.55
C TRP A 182 -17.17 -0.64 -2.66
N PRO A 183 -18.28 -1.18 -3.23
CA PRO A 183 -18.43 -2.63 -3.39
C PRO A 183 -17.38 -3.24 -4.32
N VAL A 184 -16.97 -2.50 -5.36
CA VAL A 184 -15.95 -2.94 -6.32
C VAL A 184 -14.58 -3.01 -5.65
N ILE A 185 -14.18 -1.95 -4.94
CA ILE A 185 -12.92 -1.89 -4.20
C ILE A 185 -12.88 -3.01 -3.14
N ARG A 186 -13.95 -3.17 -2.35
CA ARG A 186 -14.02 -4.23 -1.36
C ARG A 186 -13.81 -5.61 -1.99
N SER A 187 -14.65 -5.97 -2.95
CA SER A 187 -14.67 -7.32 -3.52
C SER A 187 -13.44 -7.61 -4.39
N GLN A 188 -13.01 -6.66 -5.22
CA GLN A 188 -11.94 -6.90 -6.20
C GLN A 188 -10.54 -6.66 -5.64
N VAL A 189 -10.39 -5.82 -4.60
CA VAL A 189 -9.09 -5.51 -4.02
C VAL A 189 -8.91 -6.27 -2.71
N PHE A 190 -9.69 -5.92 -1.68
CA PHE A 190 -9.44 -6.43 -0.33
C PHE A 190 -9.81 -7.90 -0.16
N ASP A 191 -11.02 -8.29 -0.55
CA ASP A 191 -11.49 -9.67 -0.35
C ASP A 191 -10.66 -10.67 -1.16
N ARG A 192 -10.29 -10.34 -2.41
CA ARG A 192 -9.43 -11.19 -3.24
C ARG A 192 -8.00 -11.30 -2.68
N THR A 193 -7.40 -10.18 -2.27
CA THR A 193 -6.07 -10.18 -1.65
C THR A 193 -6.06 -11.03 -0.38
N LEU A 194 -7.05 -10.84 0.50
CA LEU A 194 -7.14 -11.60 1.74
C LEU A 194 -7.38 -13.10 1.49
N ALA A 195 -8.20 -13.45 0.48
CA ALA A 195 -8.43 -14.84 0.10
C ALA A 195 -7.13 -15.52 -0.39
N GLU A 196 -6.33 -14.82 -1.21
CA GLU A 196 -5.05 -15.34 -1.71
C GLU A 196 -4.01 -15.48 -0.58
N LEU A 197 -3.92 -14.51 0.33
CA LEU A 197 -3.04 -14.62 1.49
C LEU A 197 -3.40 -15.85 2.35
N ARG A 198 -4.69 -16.08 2.62
CA ARG A 198 -5.14 -17.25 3.36
C ARG A 198 -4.83 -18.55 2.60
N ARG A 199 -4.99 -18.59 1.28
CA ARG A 199 -4.61 -19.74 0.44
C ARG A 199 -3.12 -20.07 0.57
N ARG A 200 -2.27 -19.06 0.82
CA ARG A 200 -0.83 -19.21 1.12
C ARG A 200 -0.53 -19.55 2.58
N GLY A 201 -1.54 -19.70 3.43
CA GLY A 201 -1.36 -19.91 4.86
C GLY A 201 -0.95 -18.65 5.63
N ILE A 202 -1.12 -17.47 5.05
CA ILE A 202 -0.77 -16.19 5.65
C ILE A 202 -2.03 -15.56 6.25
N THR A 203 -2.04 -15.40 7.57
CA THR A 203 -3.09 -14.66 8.28
C THR A 203 -2.72 -13.19 8.35
N TYR A 204 -3.55 -12.31 7.81
CA TYR A 204 -3.35 -10.87 7.88
C TYR A 204 -4.16 -10.25 9.00
N ARG A 205 -3.55 -9.54 9.93
CA ARG A 205 -4.19 -8.71 10.95
C ARG A 205 -3.57 -7.35 10.99
N GLY A 206 -4.36 -6.30 11.20
CA GLY A 206 -3.87 -4.93 11.23
C GLY A 206 -4.48 -4.06 10.13
N VAL A 207 -3.80 -2.99 9.78
CA VAL A 207 -4.18 -2.13 8.66
C VAL A 207 -3.69 -2.71 7.35
N MET A 208 -4.61 -2.86 6.38
CA MET A 208 -4.28 -3.05 4.97
C MET A 208 -4.61 -1.75 4.24
N TYR A 209 -3.60 -1.10 3.69
CA TYR A 209 -3.75 0.12 2.92
C TYR A 209 -3.48 -0.18 1.46
N ALA A 210 -4.47 0.08 0.60
CA ALA A 210 -4.35 0.02 -0.85
C ALA A 210 -4.27 1.43 -1.44
N GLY A 211 -3.14 1.75 -2.07
CA GLY A 211 -3.02 2.88 -2.97
C GLY A 211 -3.63 2.52 -4.32
N LEU A 212 -4.62 3.26 -4.76
CA LEU A 212 -5.39 2.98 -5.96
C LEU A 212 -5.22 4.07 -7.01
N MET A 213 -5.16 3.68 -8.28
CA MET A 213 -5.43 4.52 -9.43
C MET A 213 -6.85 4.24 -9.92
N LEU A 214 -7.71 5.26 -9.95
CA LEU A 214 -9.08 5.15 -10.47
C LEU A 214 -9.06 5.39 -11.98
N THR A 215 -8.83 4.32 -12.74
CA THR A 215 -8.70 4.37 -14.19
C THR A 215 -10.06 4.33 -14.88
N ALA A 216 -10.10 4.59 -16.20
CA ALA A 216 -11.31 4.44 -17.01
C ALA A 216 -11.86 3.00 -17.02
N GLN A 217 -11.04 1.99 -16.68
CA GLN A 217 -11.45 0.59 -16.56
C GLN A 217 -11.83 0.18 -15.12
N GLY A 218 -11.82 1.12 -14.18
CA GLY A 218 -12.07 0.89 -12.76
C GLY A 218 -10.81 1.02 -11.88
N PRO A 219 -10.94 0.73 -10.59
CA PRO A 219 -9.83 0.86 -9.64
C PRO A 219 -8.75 -0.19 -9.91
N LYS A 220 -7.50 0.24 -10.00
CA LYS A 220 -6.31 -0.63 -10.07
C LYS A 220 -5.38 -0.33 -8.91
N VAL A 221 -4.82 -1.36 -8.28
CA VAL A 221 -3.88 -1.22 -7.17
C VAL A 221 -2.51 -0.77 -7.69
N LEU A 222 -1.99 0.31 -7.12
CA LEU A 222 -0.63 0.80 -7.31
C LEU A 222 0.37 0.10 -6.39
N GLU A 223 -0.02 -0.02 -5.11
CA GLU A 223 0.77 -0.64 -4.05
C GLU A 223 -0.10 -0.96 -2.83
N PHE A 224 0.40 -1.85 -1.98
CA PHE A 224 -0.12 -2.06 -0.63
C PHE A 224 0.87 -1.52 0.40
N ASN A 225 0.32 -0.99 1.51
CA ASN A 225 1.05 -0.72 2.73
C ASN A 225 0.40 -1.49 3.89
N CYS A 226 1.22 -1.92 4.84
CA CYS A 226 0.82 -2.81 5.94
C CYS A 226 0.70 -2.09 7.28
N ARG A 227 0.51 -0.80 7.25
CA ARG A 227 0.46 0.11 8.39
C ARG A 227 -0.45 1.29 8.08
N PHE A 228 -0.71 2.09 9.10
CA PHE A 228 -1.38 3.38 8.90
C PHE A 228 -0.58 4.29 7.97
N GLY A 229 -1.29 5.00 7.07
CA GLY A 229 -0.69 5.96 6.13
C GLY A 229 -0.34 7.28 6.82
N ASP A 230 0.65 7.96 6.29
CA ASP A 230 1.01 9.33 6.66
C ASP A 230 1.14 10.13 5.34
N PRO A 231 0.30 11.15 5.12
CA PRO A 231 -0.58 11.89 6.05
C PRO A 231 -2.07 11.44 6.09
N GLU A 232 -2.47 10.32 5.49
CA GLU A 232 -3.89 9.93 5.39
C GLU A 232 -4.54 9.68 6.74
N THR A 233 -3.81 9.04 7.66
CA THR A 233 -4.35 8.67 8.97
C THR A 233 -4.83 9.86 9.77
N GLN A 234 -4.12 10.97 9.72
CA GLN A 234 -4.49 12.20 10.43
C GLN A 234 -5.85 12.73 9.94
N ALA A 235 -6.06 12.76 8.61
CA ALA A 235 -7.33 13.18 8.03
C ALA A 235 -8.46 12.18 8.31
N ILE A 236 -8.19 10.88 8.24
CA ILE A 236 -9.17 9.81 8.50
C ILE A 236 -9.58 9.82 9.97
N LEU A 237 -8.63 9.84 10.91
CA LEU A 237 -8.92 9.76 12.34
C LEU A 237 -9.59 11.03 12.88
N ALA A 238 -9.37 12.20 12.28
CA ALA A 238 -10.12 13.41 12.63
C ALA A 238 -11.64 13.24 12.41
N ARG A 239 -12.03 12.35 11.49
CA ARG A 239 -13.43 11.99 11.21
C ARG A 239 -13.95 10.79 12.02
N TRP A 240 -13.07 10.10 12.73
CA TRP A 240 -13.48 8.97 13.56
C TRP A 240 -14.45 9.42 14.66
N GLU A 241 -15.51 8.65 14.90
CA GLU A 241 -16.47 8.89 15.96
C GLU A 241 -16.33 7.86 17.08
N GLY A 242 -16.08 8.33 18.29
CA GLY A 242 -15.89 7.50 19.46
C GLY A 242 -14.43 7.12 19.75
N ASP A 243 -14.24 6.04 20.52
CA ASP A 243 -12.91 5.52 20.88
C ASP A 243 -12.42 4.53 19.82
N LEU A 244 -11.20 4.74 19.34
CA LEU A 244 -10.54 3.89 18.35
C LEU A 244 -10.05 2.55 18.95
N LEU A 245 -9.65 2.55 20.24
CA LEU A 245 -9.01 1.40 20.86
C LEU A 245 -9.84 0.12 20.81
N PRO A 246 -11.17 0.12 21.08
CA PRO A 246 -11.99 -1.09 20.95
C PRO A 246 -11.96 -1.73 19.56
N ALA A 247 -11.92 -0.93 18.49
CA ALA A 247 -11.82 -1.43 17.12
C ALA A 247 -10.47 -2.14 16.86
N LEU A 248 -9.38 -1.54 17.35
CA LEU A 248 -8.04 -2.11 17.20
C LEU A 248 -7.87 -3.38 18.04
N GLU A 249 -8.41 -3.42 19.27
CA GLU A 249 -8.41 -4.62 20.11
C GLU A 249 -9.24 -5.74 19.50
N ALA A 250 -10.44 -5.43 18.98
CA ALA A 250 -11.27 -6.39 18.29
C ALA A 250 -10.60 -6.96 17.04
N CYS A 251 -9.90 -6.09 16.28
CA CYS A 251 -9.11 -6.52 15.12
C CYS A 251 -7.96 -7.47 15.53
N ALA A 252 -7.18 -7.12 16.54
CA ALA A 252 -6.10 -7.95 17.05
C ALA A 252 -6.60 -9.31 17.59
N ALA A 253 -7.81 -9.33 18.18
CA ALA A 253 -8.43 -10.52 18.72
C ALA A 253 -9.18 -11.40 17.68
N GLY A 254 -9.30 -10.96 16.41
CA GLY A 254 -10.08 -11.67 15.41
C GLY A 254 -11.60 -11.55 15.59
N ALA A 255 -12.06 -10.46 16.19
CA ALA A 255 -13.47 -10.20 16.55
C ALA A 255 -14.01 -8.89 15.96
N LEU A 256 -13.39 -8.40 14.88
CA LEU A 256 -13.75 -7.14 14.24
C LEU A 256 -15.18 -7.20 13.66
N ARG A 257 -15.93 -6.09 13.78
CA ARG A 257 -17.27 -5.90 13.23
C ARG A 257 -17.42 -4.53 12.62
N GLU A 258 -18.32 -4.37 11.66
CA GLU A 258 -18.63 -3.09 11.00
C GLU A 258 -19.01 -1.98 12.02
N GLU A 259 -19.76 -2.33 13.07
CA GLU A 259 -20.20 -1.40 14.12
C GLU A 259 -19.08 -0.78 14.96
N HIS A 260 -17.87 -1.35 14.92
CA HIS A 260 -16.71 -0.76 15.56
C HIS A 260 -16.21 0.52 14.85
N VAL A 261 -16.64 0.73 13.60
CA VAL A 261 -16.17 1.83 12.77
C VAL A 261 -17.32 2.80 12.51
N ARG A 262 -17.17 4.04 13.01
CA ARG A 262 -18.17 5.10 12.83
C ARG A 262 -17.52 6.39 12.38
N TRP A 263 -18.25 7.16 11.59
CA TRP A 263 -17.73 8.36 10.96
C TRP A 263 -18.59 9.59 11.24
N LYS A 264 -17.95 10.71 11.62
CA LYS A 264 -18.57 12.03 11.60
C LYS A 264 -18.91 12.42 10.16
N ARG A 265 -20.05 13.09 9.98
CA ARG A 265 -20.46 13.68 8.70
C ARG A 265 -19.72 14.99 8.41
N ALA A 266 -18.41 14.95 8.40
CA ALA A 266 -17.56 16.12 8.18
C ALA A 266 -16.38 15.72 7.29
N ALA A 267 -15.82 16.65 6.55
CA ALA A 267 -14.54 16.51 5.88
C ALA A 267 -13.42 16.90 6.84
N ALA A 268 -12.24 16.33 6.61
CA ALA A 268 -11.01 16.68 7.34
C ALA A 268 -9.87 16.87 6.34
N VAL A 269 -8.99 17.81 6.64
CA VAL A 269 -7.77 18.11 5.88
C VAL A 269 -6.61 18.10 6.86
N CYS A 270 -5.52 17.48 6.44
CA CYS A 270 -4.23 17.51 7.13
C CYS A 270 -3.16 18.11 6.19
N VAL A 271 -2.38 19.04 6.71
CA VAL A 271 -1.24 19.66 6.03
C VAL A 271 0.02 19.39 6.85
#